data_d5089a3e0b61e5b6c3be3c0eb3ffc3dc
#
_entry.id   d5089a3e0b61e5b6c3be3c0eb3ffc3dc
#
_cell.length_a   1.000
_cell.length_b   1.000
_cell.length_c   1.000
_cell.angle_alpha   90.00
_cell.angle_beta   90.00
_cell.angle_gamma   90.00
#
_symmetry.space_group_name_H-M   'P 1'
#
loop_
_entity.id
_entity.type
_entity.pdbx_description
1 polymer ?
#
loop_
_entity_poly.entity_id
_entity_poly.type
_entity_poly.pdbx_seq_one_letter_code
_entity_poly.pdbx_strand_id
1 'polypeptide(L)'
;MPALAGSQDPRFHDFSGKIEVNEYGDLLMNAASRLHVVVQKRLAAFLEQRLGGEAMTEMPLEVQVRNTNATRLRVPDIVWSIEAGFFDGPPDLKVLPRPPELCVEIKSDSNTLKDLREKRDELLAAGAKEVWFVFPENHIVEFYGSEGKRAVTQFNVDLTEFWHSY
;
A
#
# COMPACT_ATOMS: atom_id res chain seq x y z
N MET A 1 4.89 -19.96 6.78
CA MET A 1 4.68 -19.13 5.58
C MET A 1 5.49 -19.67 4.43
N PRO A 2 4.89 -19.90 3.28
CA PRO A 2 5.72 -20.06 2.10
C PRO A 2 6.56 -18.80 1.96
N ALA A 3 7.87 -18.96 1.84
CA ALA A 3 8.76 -17.86 1.50
C ALA A 3 8.13 -17.08 0.34
N LEU A 4 8.29 -15.77 0.33
CA LEU A 4 7.90 -14.95 -0.83
C LEU A 4 8.62 -15.51 -2.06
N ALA A 5 8.03 -16.52 -2.67
CA ALA A 5 8.60 -17.22 -3.81
C ALA A 5 8.78 -16.27 -5.02
N GLY A 6 8.08 -15.12 -4.98
CA GLY A 6 8.06 -14.19 -6.10
C GLY A 6 9.39 -13.60 -6.49
N SER A 7 10.34 -13.43 -5.57
CA SER A 7 11.63 -12.81 -5.89
C SER A 7 12.69 -13.82 -6.40
N GLN A 8 12.44 -15.11 -6.24
CA GLN A 8 13.37 -16.17 -6.63
C GLN A 8 12.83 -17.13 -7.71
N ASP A 9 11.56 -16.97 -8.09
CA ASP A 9 10.97 -17.78 -9.15
C ASP A 9 11.41 -17.22 -10.51
N PRO A 10 12.08 -18.04 -11.35
CA PRO A 10 12.58 -17.61 -12.67
C PRO A 10 11.51 -17.00 -13.57
N ARG A 11 10.26 -17.35 -13.35
CA ARG A 11 9.12 -16.81 -14.14
C ARG A 11 8.93 -15.32 -13.97
N PHE A 12 9.47 -14.73 -12.91
CA PHE A 12 9.25 -13.33 -12.54
C PHE A 12 10.51 -12.47 -12.61
N HIS A 13 11.61 -12.98 -13.15
CA HIS A 13 12.87 -12.26 -13.22
C HIS A 13 12.78 -10.92 -13.96
N ASP A 14 11.92 -10.83 -14.95
CA ASP A 14 11.73 -9.62 -15.76
C ASP A 14 10.45 -8.86 -15.42
N PHE A 15 9.74 -9.26 -14.36
CA PHE A 15 8.47 -8.61 -13.98
C PHE A 15 8.74 -7.36 -13.14
N SER A 16 8.37 -6.19 -13.68
CA SER A 16 8.53 -4.88 -13.04
C SER A 16 7.31 -4.41 -12.25
N GLY A 17 6.34 -5.28 -12.03
CA GLY A 17 5.10 -4.98 -11.33
C GLY A 17 5.09 -5.48 -9.89
N LYS A 18 3.97 -5.27 -9.25
CA LYS A 18 3.68 -5.69 -7.89
C LYS A 18 3.15 -7.12 -7.87
N ILE A 19 3.59 -7.93 -6.90
CA ILE A 19 3.14 -9.31 -6.71
C ILE A 19 2.45 -9.43 -5.35
N GLU A 20 1.24 -9.91 -5.33
CA GLU A 20 0.49 -10.27 -4.11
C GLU A 20 0.22 -11.78 -4.10
N VAL A 21 -0.01 -12.34 -2.93
CA VAL A 21 -0.35 -13.75 -2.75
C VAL A 21 -1.75 -13.83 -2.14
N ASN A 22 -2.65 -14.56 -2.78
CA ASN A 22 -3.99 -14.78 -2.25
C ASN A 22 -4.02 -15.87 -1.17
N GLU A 23 -5.19 -16.12 -0.60
CA GLU A 23 -5.40 -17.11 0.45
C GLU A 23 -5.17 -18.57 0.01
N TYR A 24 -5.11 -18.80 -1.29
CA TYR A 24 -4.85 -20.13 -1.88
C TYR A 24 -3.37 -20.32 -2.25
N GLY A 25 -2.54 -19.29 -2.03
CA GLY A 25 -1.13 -19.32 -2.39
C GLY A 25 -0.84 -18.94 -3.84
N ASP A 26 -1.84 -18.48 -4.59
CA ASP A 26 -1.65 -18.04 -5.97
C ASP A 26 -0.99 -16.66 -6.02
N LEU A 27 -0.10 -16.48 -6.97
CA LEU A 27 0.56 -15.20 -7.20
C LEU A 27 -0.31 -14.29 -8.08
N LEU A 28 -0.58 -13.11 -7.58
CA LEU A 28 -1.33 -12.06 -8.28
C LEU A 28 -0.36 -10.97 -8.73
N MET A 29 -0.23 -10.76 -10.03
CA MET A 29 0.72 -9.82 -10.62
C MET A 29 -0.02 -8.66 -11.27
N ASN A 30 0.43 -7.43 -10.96
CA ASN A 30 -0.11 -6.21 -11.52
C ASN A 30 1.00 -5.38 -12.16
N ALA A 31 0.91 -5.16 -13.47
CA ALA A 31 1.81 -4.25 -14.15
C ALA A 31 1.52 -2.80 -13.77
N ALA A 32 2.57 -2.04 -13.43
CA ALA A 32 2.44 -0.63 -13.09
C ALA A 32 2.53 0.24 -14.36
N SER A 33 1.58 1.19 -14.51
CA SER A 33 1.69 2.21 -15.54
C SER A 33 2.73 3.27 -15.15
N ARG A 34 3.24 4.04 -16.14
CA ARG A 34 4.15 5.15 -15.87
C ARG A 34 3.54 6.17 -14.90
N LEU A 35 2.27 6.51 -15.09
CA LEU A 35 1.55 7.43 -14.20
C LEU A 35 1.51 6.91 -12.77
N HIS A 36 1.20 5.63 -12.58
CA HIS A 36 1.20 4.97 -11.28
C HIS A 36 2.57 5.11 -10.59
N VAL A 37 3.65 4.75 -11.29
CA VAL A 37 5.01 4.80 -10.74
C VAL A 37 5.43 6.22 -10.37
N VAL A 38 5.12 7.19 -11.20
CA VAL A 38 5.45 8.60 -10.94
C VAL A 38 4.70 9.12 -9.72
N VAL A 39 3.40 8.87 -9.63
CA VAL A 39 2.59 9.28 -8.47
C VAL A 39 3.08 8.59 -7.20
N GLN A 40 3.34 7.30 -7.25
CA GLN A 40 3.86 6.54 -6.12
C GLN A 40 5.16 7.15 -5.57
N LYS A 41 6.12 7.38 -6.44
CA LYS A 41 7.42 7.95 -6.06
C LYS A 41 7.28 9.35 -5.46
N ARG A 42 6.53 10.22 -6.12
CA ARG A 42 6.36 11.61 -5.69
C ARG A 42 5.55 11.73 -4.42
N LEU A 43 4.49 10.94 -4.29
CA LEU A 43 3.65 10.96 -3.10
C LEU A 43 4.40 10.43 -1.88
N ALA A 44 5.18 9.36 -2.02
CA ALA A 44 6.03 8.87 -0.93
C ALA A 44 6.99 9.96 -0.43
N ALA A 45 7.70 10.63 -1.33
CA ALA A 45 8.61 11.73 -0.98
C ALA A 45 7.86 12.92 -0.36
N PHE A 46 6.69 13.26 -0.87
CA PHE A 46 5.86 14.35 -0.35
C PHE A 46 5.40 14.07 1.10
N LEU A 47 4.99 12.83 1.39
CA LEU A 47 4.60 12.44 2.74
C LEU A 47 5.75 12.59 3.74
N GLU A 48 6.94 12.11 3.38
CA GLU A 48 8.13 12.28 4.23
C GLU A 48 8.45 13.76 4.46
N GLN A 49 8.40 14.57 3.42
CA GLN A 49 8.69 15.98 3.49
C GLN A 49 7.69 16.75 4.36
N ARG A 50 6.40 16.42 4.29
CA ARG A 50 5.34 17.16 4.97
C ARG A 50 5.02 16.63 6.35
N LEU A 51 5.11 15.32 6.56
CA LEU A 51 4.76 14.67 7.82
C LEU A 51 5.97 14.28 8.65
N GLY A 52 7.16 14.27 8.07
CA GLY A 52 8.30 13.59 8.67
C GLY A 52 8.14 12.07 8.58
N GLY A 53 8.85 11.33 9.42
CA GLY A 53 8.80 9.88 9.39
C GLY A 53 9.43 9.31 8.13
N GLU A 54 9.01 8.11 7.79
CA GLU A 54 9.54 7.38 6.64
C GLU A 54 8.41 6.74 5.84
N ALA A 55 8.53 6.81 4.51
CA ALA A 55 7.64 6.13 3.58
C ALA A 55 8.41 5.08 2.79
N MET A 56 7.78 3.92 2.62
CA MET A 56 8.30 2.83 1.79
C MET A 56 7.29 2.50 0.70
N THR A 57 7.77 1.96 -0.39
CA THR A 57 6.92 1.48 -1.48
C THR A 57 6.95 -0.05 -1.53
N GLU A 58 5.79 -0.64 -1.86
CA GLU A 58 5.67 -2.07 -2.14
C GLU A 58 6.17 -2.99 -1.01
N MET A 59 5.88 -2.63 0.23
CA MET A 59 6.19 -3.49 1.39
C MET A 59 5.03 -4.43 1.70
N PRO A 60 5.26 -5.74 1.65
CA PRO A 60 4.22 -6.73 1.93
C PRO A 60 3.78 -6.74 3.40
N LEU A 61 2.49 -6.92 3.59
CA LEU A 61 1.83 -7.12 4.88
C LEU A 61 1.01 -8.41 4.84
N GLU A 62 1.06 -9.19 5.91
CA GLU A 62 0.13 -10.28 6.10
C GLU A 62 -1.16 -9.76 6.71
N VAL A 63 -2.28 -10.07 6.09
CA VAL A 63 -3.60 -9.67 6.54
C VAL A 63 -4.51 -10.89 6.64
N GLN A 64 -5.48 -10.84 7.53
CA GLN A 64 -6.50 -11.87 7.66
C GLN A 64 -7.60 -11.61 6.61
N VAL A 65 -7.97 -12.66 5.89
CA VAL A 65 -9.12 -12.61 4.98
C VAL A 65 -10.40 -12.56 5.81
N ARG A 66 -11.24 -11.57 5.52
CA ARG A 66 -12.45 -11.28 6.27
C ARG A 66 -13.35 -12.52 6.41
N ASN A 67 -13.84 -12.73 7.63
CA ASN A 67 -14.72 -13.84 8.00
C ASN A 67 -14.12 -15.23 7.79
N THR A 68 -12.79 -15.35 7.75
CA THR A 68 -12.10 -16.63 7.64
C THR A 68 -10.92 -16.67 8.61
N ASN A 69 -10.30 -17.85 8.75
CA ASN A 69 -9.02 -18.01 9.44
C ASN A 69 -7.83 -17.96 8.47
N ALA A 70 -8.10 -17.76 7.19
CA ALA A 70 -7.06 -17.67 6.17
C ALA A 70 -6.35 -16.31 6.21
N THR A 71 -5.09 -16.31 5.84
CA THR A 71 -4.29 -15.10 5.66
C THR A 71 -3.84 -14.96 4.22
N ARG A 72 -3.51 -13.73 3.83
CA ARG A 72 -2.89 -13.45 2.54
C ARG A 72 -1.93 -12.27 2.63
N LEU A 73 -1.07 -12.13 1.64
CA LEU A 73 -0.19 -10.98 1.54
C LEU A 73 -0.87 -9.88 0.74
N ARG A 74 -0.87 -8.68 1.30
CA ARG A 74 -1.20 -7.45 0.60
C ARG A 74 0.04 -6.59 0.49
N VAL A 75 0.19 -5.93 -0.64
CA VAL A 75 1.31 -5.03 -0.92
C VAL A 75 0.76 -3.65 -1.24
N PRO A 76 0.61 -2.77 -0.24
CA PRO A 76 0.23 -1.39 -0.49
C PRO A 76 1.24 -0.69 -1.40
N ASP A 77 0.78 0.23 -2.22
CA ASP A 77 1.67 1.00 -3.09
C ASP A 77 2.63 1.87 -2.28
N ILE A 78 2.13 2.47 -1.19
CA ILE A 78 2.94 3.24 -0.24
C ILE A 78 2.51 2.86 1.17
N VAL A 79 3.47 2.76 2.05
CA VAL A 79 3.28 2.68 3.51
C VAL A 79 4.08 3.80 4.17
N TRP A 80 3.54 4.39 5.24
CA TRP A 80 4.20 5.47 5.97
C TRP A 80 4.03 5.30 7.46
N SER A 81 5.09 5.60 8.22
CA SER A 81 5.08 5.65 9.68
C SER A 81 5.87 6.85 10.20
N ILE A 82 5.34 7.47 11.26
CA ILE A 82 6.08 8.49 12.02
C ILE A 82 7.07 7.87 13.00
N GLU A 83 6.91 6.59 13.30
CA GLU A 83 7.74 5.90 14.27
C GLU A 83 9.17 5.71 13.75
N ALA A 84 10.14 6.27 14.46
CA ALA A 84 11.55 6.11 14.11
C ALA A 84 11.93 4.63 14.09
N GLY A 85 12.56 4.18 13.01
CA GLY A 85 12.99 2.79 12.87
C GLY A 85 11.86 1.80 12.58
N PHE A 86 10.64 2.25 12.27
CA PHE A 86 9.53 1.35 11.98
C PHE A 86 9.85 0.32 10.88
N PHE A 87 10.55 0.76 9.85
CA PHE A 87 10.93 -0.08 8.71
C PHE A 87 12.30 -0.72 8.86
N ASP A 88 12.99 -0.50 9.99
CA ASP A 88 14.27 -1.14 10.27
C ASP A 88 14.06 -2.64 10.50
N GLY A 89 15.06 -3.40 10.10
CA GLY A 89 15.04 -4.84 10.24
C GLY A 89 16.21 -5.48 9.50
N PRO A 90 16.30 -6.80 9.49
CA PRO A 90 17.33 -7.47 8.74
C PRO A 90 17.19 -7.15 7.24
N PRO A 91 18.32 -7.13 6.47
CA PRO A 91 18.29 -6.79 5.05
C PRO A 91 17.37 -7.66 4.19
N ASP A 92 17.04 -8.85 4.69
CA ASP A 92 16.14 -9.80 4.04
C ASP A 92 14.70 -9.73 4.56
N LEU A 93 14.32 -8.67 5.28
CA LEU A 93 12.95 -8.45 5.73
C LEU A 93 12.02 -8.36 4.53
N LYS A 94 11.12 -9.34 4.41
CA LYS A 94 10.21 -9.47 3.26
C LYS A 94 8.78 -9.06 3.56
N VAL A 95 8.38 -9.14 4.83
CA VAL A 95 7.01 -8.85 5.29
C VAL A 95 7.10 -7.98 6.54
N LEU A 96 6.35 -6.89 6.55
CA LEU A 96 6.26 -6.03 7.73
C LEU A 96 5.59 -6.78 8.89
N PRO A 97 6.11 -6.67 10.12
CA PRO A 97 5.56 -7.39 11.27
C PRO A 97 4.18 -6.90 11.71
N ARG A 98 3.85 -5.66 11.37
CA ARG A 98 2.56 -5.00 11.65
C ARG A 98 2.31 -3.89 10.63
N PRO A 99 1.04 -3.48 10.41
CA PRO A 99 0.75 -2.37 9.53
C PRO A 99 1.30 -1.05 10.09
N PRO A 100 1.79 -0.16 9.23
CA PRO A 100 2.10 1.22 9.61
C PRO A 100 0.81 2.04 9.82
N GLU A 101 0.94 3.27 10.24
CA GLU A 101 -0.21 4.15 10.46
C GLU A 101 -0.99 4.42 9.17
N LEU A 102 -0.28 4.56 8.04
CA LEU A 102 -0.88 4.88 6.76
C LEU A 102 -0.50 3.87 5.69
N CYS A 103 -1.50 3.38 4.98
CA CYS A 103 -1.35 2.61 3.75
C CYS A 103 -2.03 3.35 2.61
N VAL A 104 -1.38 3.43 1.46
CA VAL A 104 -1.89 4.14 0.28
C VAL A 104 -2.00 3.17 -0.90
N GLU A 105 -3.14 3.21 -1.56
CA GLU A 105 -3.40 2.49 -2.80
C GLU A 105 -3.66 3.48 -3.93
N ILE A 106 -2.96 3.30 -5.03
CA ILE A 106 -3.11 4.12 -6.23
C ILE A 106 -3.94 3.32 -7.24
N LYS A 107 -5.10 3.87 -7.63
CA LYS A 107 -5.98 3.24 -8.60
C LYS A 107 -5.28 3.13 -9.95
N SER A 108 -5.31 1.95 -10.52
CA SER A 108 -4.82 1.65 -11.86
C SER A 108 -5.87 0.86 -12.64
N ASP A 109 -5.66 0.67 -13.94
CA ASP A 109 -6.57 -0.12 -14.78
C ASP A 109 -6.57 -1.61 -14.40
N SER A 110 -5.52 -2.07 -13.74
CA SER A 110 -5.37 -3.47 -13.34
C SER A 110 -6.12 -3.84 -12.07
N ASN A 111 -6.66 -2.88 -11.31
CA ASN A 111 -7.44 -3.17 -10.11
C ASN A 111 -8.87 -2.63 -10.21
N THR A 112 -9.82 -3.34 -9.59
CA THR A 112 -11.22 -2.92 -9.51
C THR A 112 -11.47 -2.16 -8.21
N LEU A 113 -12.57 -1.41 -8.14
CA LEU A 113 -12.99 -0.78 -6.88
C LEU A 113 -13.33 -1.82 -5.81
N LYS A 114 -13.85 -2.98 -6.22
CA LYS A 114 -14.10 -4.09 -5.31
C LYS A 114 -12.81 -4.57 -4.66
N ASP A 115 -11.75 -4.79 -5.44
CA ASP A 115 -10.44 -5.20 -4.93
C ASP A 115 -9.85 -4.18 -3.97
N LEU A 116 -9.93 -2.88 -4.32
CA LEU A 116 -9.47 -1.80 -3.45
C LEU A 116 -10.22 -1.77 -2.12
N ARG A 117 -11.53 -1.97 -2.14
CA ARG A 117 -12.36 -1.97 -0.91
C ARG A 117 -12.04 -3.16 -0.02
N GLU A 118 -11.87 -4.35 -0.59
CA GLU A 118 -11.45 -5.53 0.18
C GLU A 118 -10.09 -5.31 0.83
N LYS A 119 -9.14 -4.81 0.07
CA LYS A 119 -7.79 -4.52 0.55
C LYS A 119 -7.80 -3.47 1.66
N ARG A 120 -8.56 -2.38 1.48
CA ARG A 120 -8.76 -1.36 2.50
C ARG A 120 -9.26 -1.95 3.81
N ASP A 121 -10.32 -2.75 3.74
CA ASP A 121 -10.95 -3.33 4.93
C ASP A 121 -9.99 -4.28 5.66
N GLU A 122 -9.22 -5.06 4.92
CA GLU A 122 -8.20 -5.94 5.48
C GLU A 122 -7.06 -5.17 6.14
N LEU A 123 -6.57 -4.11 5.52
CA LEU A 123 -5.50 -3.27 6.06
C LEU A 123 -5.95 -2.53 7.33
N LEU A 124 -7.16 -1.99 7.36
CA LEU A 124 -7.73 -1.35 8.54
C LEU A 124 -7.95 -2.36 9.68
N ALA A 125 -8.48 -3.55 9.36
CA ALA A 125 -8.66 -4.61 10.34
C ALA A 125 -7.34 -5.10 10.92
N ALA A 126 -6.27 -5.09 10.14
CA ALA A 126 -4.92 -5.44 10.58
C ALA A 126 -4.29 -4.40 11.50
N GLY A 127 -4.78 -3.15 11.50
CA GLY A 127 -4.33 -2.11 12.43
C GLY A 127 -3.84 -0.81 11.80
N ALA A 128 -3.92 -0.64 10.49
CA ALA A 128 -3.65 0.65 9.87
C ALA A 128 -4.64 1.69 10.41
N LYS A 129 -4.17 2.90 10.69
CA LYS A 129 -5.04 3.98 11.19
C LYS A 129 -5.86 4.61 10.09
N GLU A 130 -5.27 4.69 8.89
CA GLU A 130 -5.92 5.25 7.72
C GLU A 130 -5.43 4.54 6.46
N VAL A 131 -6.33 4.35 5.52
CA VAL A 131 -6.03 3.87 4.15
C VAL A 131 -6.49 4.94 3.18
N TRP A 132 -5.64 5.31 2.23
CA TRP A 132 -5.97 6.26 1.18
C TRP A 132 -6.13 5.55 -0.15
N PHE A 133 -7.13 6.00 -0.91
CA PHE A 133 -7.25 5.70 -2.34
C PHE A 133 -6.89 6.93 -3.14
N VAL A 134 -5.90 6.80 -3.99
CA VAL A 134 -5.44 7.87 -4.88
C VAL A 134 -5.93 7.61 -6.29
N PHE A 135 -6.61 8.58 -6.88
CA PHE A 135 -7.12 8.56 -8.25
C PHE A 135 -6.32 9.58 -9.07
N PRO A 136 -5.21 9.16 -9.70
CA PRO A 136 -4.28 10.10 -10.33
C PRO A 136 -4.89 10.92 -11.47
N GLU A 137 -5.75 10.30 -12.26
CA GLU A 137 -6.37 10.96 -13.42
C GLU A 137 -7.28 12.12 -13.03
N ASN A 138 -7.88 12.04 -11.86
CA ASN A 138 -8.83 13.04 -11.37
C ASN A 138 -8.24 13.95 -10.28
N HIS A 139 -7.01 13.71 -9.86
CA HIS A 139 -6.37 14.40 -8.73
C HIS A 139 -7.20 14.31 -7.45
N ILE A 140 -7.76 13.15 -7.17
CA ILE A 140 -8.60 12.89 -6.00
C ILE A 140 -7.88 11.92 -5.07
N VAL A 141 -7.97 12.20 -3.76
CA VAL A 141 -7.58 11.27 -2.70
C VAL A 141 -8.78 11.08 -1.78
N GLU A 142 -9.15 9.83 -1.55
CA GLU A 142 -10.17 9.46 -0.56
C GLU A 142 -9.50 8.88 0.68
N PHE A 143 -9.98 9.26 1.85
CA PHE A 143 -9.44 8.86 3.14
C PHE A 143 -10.41 7.93 3.86
N TYR A 144 -9.91 6.81 4.38
CA TYR A 144 -10.71 5.82 5.09
C TYR A 144 -10.08 5.47 6.44
N GLY A 145 -10.84 5.60 7.50
CA GLY A 145 -10.50 5.10 8.82
C GLY A 145 -11.37 3.91 9.21
N SER A 146 -11.22 3.41 10.43
CA SER A 146 -11.99 2.26 10.94
C SER A 146 -13.50 2.51 10.96
N GLU A 147 -13.92 3.76 11.06
CA GLU A 147 -15.32 4.17 11.05
C GLU A 147 -15.90 4.42 9.65
N GLY A 148 -15.09 4.33 8.61
CA GLY A 148 -15.48 4.54 7.22
C GLY A 148 -14.78 5.70 6.55
N LYS A 149 -15.37 6.22 5.48
CA LYS A 149 -14.81 7.33 4.70
C LYS A 149 -14.80 8.63 5.52
N ARG A 150 -13.67 9.34 5.46
CA ARG A 150 -13.46 10.63 6.12
C ARG A 150 -13.47 11.76 5.09
N ALA A 151 -13.99 12.92 5.49
CA ALA A 151 -13.95 14.12 4.65
C ALA A 151 -12.53 14.70 4.56
N VAL A 152 -11.73 14.56 5.62
CA VAL A 152 -10.34 15.00 5.71
C VAL A 152 -9.49 13.91 6.35
N THR A 153 -8.22 13.89 6.01
CA THR A 153 -7.28 12.99 6.67
C THR A 153 -6.99 13.43 8.11
N GLN A 154 -6.70 12.45 8.97
CA GLN A 154 -6.23 12.74 10.32
C GLN A 154 -4.78 13.26 10.36
N PHE A 155 -4.03 13.06 9.28
CA PHE A 155 -2.65 13.52 9.18
C PHE A 155 -2.59 14.98 8.72
N ASN A 156 -1.63 15.73 9.25
CA ASN A 156 -1.50 17.16 8.96
C ASN A 156 -0.82 17.41 7.60
N VAL A 157 -1.52 17.11 6.53
CA VAL A 157 -1.04 17.29 5.16
C VAL A 157 -2.16 17.77 4.24
N ASP A 158 -1.82 18.70 3.35
CA ASP A 158 -2.72 19.20 2.31
C ASP A 158 -2.35 18.61 0.96
N LEU A 159 -3.17 17.70 0.45
CA LEU A 159 -2.94 17.02 -0.82
C LEU A 159 -3.11 17.96 -2.03
N THR A 160 -3.74 19.13 -1.86
CA THR A 160 -3.83 20.14 -2.91
C THR A 160 -2.44 20.61 -3.31
N GLU A 161 -1.54 20.78 -2.34
CA GLU A 161 -0.14 21.15 -2.61
C GLU A 161 0.58 20.08 -3.45
N PHE A 162 0.30 18.81 -3.19
CA PHE A 162 0.87 17.70 -3.96
C PHE A 162 0.49 17.79 -5.43
N TRP A 163 -0.79 18.00 -5.73
CA TRP A 163 -1.26 18.08 -7.11
C TRP A 163 -0.77 19.32 -7.84
N HIS A 164 -0.55 20.44 -7.14
CA HIS A 164 0.00 21.66 -7.74
C HIS A 164 1.48 21.52 -8.13
N SER A 165 2.23 20.67 -7.44
CA SER A 165 3.65 20.44 -7.72
C SER A 165 3.88 19.33 -8.76
N TYR A 166 2.83 18.74 -9.27
CA TYR A 166 2.84 17.57 -10.13
C TYR A 166 3.00 17.88 -11.64
#